data_4579d10129da6b0fde7ac4cb020827a0
#
_entry.id   4579d10129da6b0fde7ac4cb020827a0
#
_cell.length_a   1.000
_cell.length_b   1.000
_cell.length_c   1.000
_cell.angle_alpha   90.00
_cell.angle_beta   90.00
_cell.angle_gamma   90.00
#
_symmetry.space_group_name_H-M   'P 1'
#
loop_
_entity.id
_entity.type
_entity.pdbx_description
1 polymer ?
#
loop_
_entity_poly.entity_id
_entity_poly.type
_entity_poly.pdbx_seq_one_letter_code
_entity_poly.pdbx_strand_id
1 'polypeptide(L)'
;DDMGYGDCSINNPESKILTPNIDQLAKMGVRFTDAHSAAAVCTPSRYGLLSGTCPARTDINNFTAGRGPVIDPDEITIADLLKEQGYATHMIGKWHLGFEGGRAFDFSKPLTGGPLDCGFDSYFGVNKAPSSPPYFYIRDREPVAKPEGSIDGNEGKGMDRREIYRKGEAAPGFKPEEITEVMCHEAVKVIRDYGESDKKQPFFLYYALTSPHSPWLPSEKFKGKSEAGNYGDFIVQLDDEVGRVAKALKETGLEKDTL
;
A
#
# COMPACT_ATOMS: atom_id res chain seq x y z
N ASP A 1 2.18 -5.98 3.31
CA ASP A 1 1.23 -6.96 2.82
C ASP A 1 2.01 -8.22 2.48
N ASP A 2 1.78 -9.26 3.24
CA ASP A 2 2.40 -10.58 3.31
C ASP A 2 3.85 -10.63 3.86
N MET A 3 4.36 -9.59 4.52
CA MET A 3 5.68 -9.64 5.16
C MET A 3 5.63 -10.49 6.43
N GLY A 4 6.53 -11.46 6.57
CA GLY A 4 6.63 -12.31 7.74
C GLY A 4 7.31 -11.63 8.92
N TYR A 5 6.95 -12.01 10.16
CA TYR A 5 7.56 -11.48 11.37
C TYR A 5 9.09 -11.61 11.39
N GLY A 6 9.60 -12.77 10.96
CA GLY A 6 11.02 -13.07 10.92
C GLY A 6 11.79 -12.50 9.73
N ASP A 7 11.12 -11.78 8.82
CA ASP A 7 11.79 -11.15 7.67
C ASP A 7 12.55 -9.88 8.07
N CYS A 8 12.08 -9.18 9.12
CA CYS A 8 12.78 -8.03 9.67
C CYS A 8 14.02 -8.47 10.50
N SER A 9 15.16 -7.88 10.21
CA SER A 9 16.41 -8.20 10.95
C SER A 9 16.34 -7.88 12.45
N ILE A 10 15.57 -6.87 12.86
CA ILE A 10 15.34 -6.55 14.28
C ILE A 10 14.59 -7.66 15.03
N ASN A 11 13.79 -8.47 14.35
CA ASN A 11 13.03 -9.57 14.94
C ASN A 11 13.75 -10.91 14.83
N ASN A 12 14.64 -11.05 13.86
CA ASN A 12 15.38 -12.26 13.58
C ASN A 12 16.83 -11.94 13.19
N PRO A 13 17.79 -12.04 14.13
CA PRO A 13 19.21 -11.79 13.85
C PRO A 13 19.81 -12.72 12.76
N GLU A 14 19.17 -13.86 12.49
CA GLU A 14 19.60 -14.80 11.44
C GLU A 14 18.85 -14.57 10.11
N SER A 15 18.09 -13.46 10.00
CA SER A 15 17.39 -13.13 8.75
C SER A 15 18.38 -12.98 7.61
N LYS A 16 18.05 -13.59 6.48
CA LYS A 16 18.76 -13.42 5.19
C LYS A 16 18.42 -12.11 4.48
N ILE A 17 17.61 -11.28 5.14
CA ILE A 17 17.11 -10.01 4.62
C ILE A 17 17.50 -8.92 5.62
N LEU A 18 18.25 -7.94 5.15
CA LEU A 18 18.63 -6.80 5.99
C LEU A 18 17.61 -5.68 5.85
N THR A 19 17.08 -5.21 6.98
CA THR A 19 16.06 -4.13 7.04
C THR A 19 16.53 -2.98 7.94
N PRO A 20 17.67 -2.31 7.62
CA PRO A 20 18.28 -1.34 8.51
C PRO A 20 17.42 -0.12 8.80
N ASN A 21 16.55 0.30 7.87
CA ASN A 21 15.66 1.46 8.04
C ASN A 21 14.49 1.11 8.98
N ILE A 22 13.88 -0.06 8.81
CA ILE A 22 12.85 -0.59 9.73
C ILE A 22 13.47 -0.80 11.12
N ASP A 23 14.68 -1.36 11.20
CA ASP A 23 15.42 -1.55 12.46
C ASP A 23 15.70 -0.21 13.17
N GLN A 24 15.99 0.84 12.39
CA GLN A 24 16.18 2.19 12.92
C GLN A 24 14.89 2.75 13.52
N LEU A 25 13.76 2.61 12.84
CA LEU A 25 12.44 3.02 13.37
C LEU A 25 12.10 2.25 14.65
N ALA A 26 12.35 0.95 14.68
CA ALA A 26 12.14 0.13 15.88
C ALA A 26 13.00 0.56 17.08
N LYS A 27 14.23 1.06 16.84
CA LYS A 27 15.12 1.59 17.88
C LYS A 27 14.70 2.98 18.37
N MET A 28 14.09 3.79 17.51
CA MET A 28 13.63 5.14 17.85
C MET A 28 12.25 5.16 18.51
N GLY A 29 11.42 4.17 18.23
CA GLY A 29 10.04 4.08 18.66
C GLY A 29 9.75 2.90 19.60
N VAL A 30 8.56 2.35 19.48
CA VAL A 30 8.08 1.21 20.27
C VAL A 30 7.90 -0.01 19.35
N ARG A 31 8.52 -1.12 19.72
CA ARG A 31 8.33 -2.41 19.06
C ARG A 31 7.37 -3.27 19.89
N PHE A 32 6.22 -3.59 19.31
CA PHE A 32 5.29 -4.53 19.92
C PHE A 32 5.77 -5.97 19.67
N THR A 33 5.92 -6.74 20.72
CA THR A 33 6.40 -8.13 20.66
C THR A 33 5.27 -9.15 20.50
N ASP A 34 4.03 -8.71 20.73
CA ASP A 34 2.83 -9.53 20.63
C ASP A 34 1.68 -8.71 20.04
N ALA A 35 1.81 -8.32 18.75
CA ALA A 35 0.80 -7.62 17.99
C ALA A 35 0.25 -8.52 16.88
N HIS A 36 -1.06 -8.55 16.73
CA HIS A 36 -1.75 -9.41 15.78
C HIS A 36 -2.54 -8.57 14.79
N SER A 37 -2.45 -8.90 13.50
CA SER A 37 -3.37 -8.34 12.51
C SER A 37 -4.77 -8.93 12.71
N ALA A 38 -5.80 -8.20 12.29
CA ALA A 38 -7.19 -8.63 12.44
C ALA A 38 -7.52 -9.91 11.64
N ALA A 39 -6.74 -10.23 10.61
CA ALA A 39 -6.86 -11.45 9.82
C ALA A 39 -5.54 -11.81 9.13
N ALA A 40 -5.46 -13.01 8.55
CA ALA A 40 -4.28 -13.52 7.86
C ALA A 40 -4.21 -13.14 6.37
N VAL A 41 -5.20 -12.39 5.86
CA VAL A 41 -5.27 -11.97 4.44
C VAL A 41 -5.69 -10.51 4.32
N CYS A 42 -5.36 -9.90 3.18
CA CYS A 42 -5.38 -8.44 2.98
C CYS A 42 -6.74 -7.77 3.19
N THR A 43 -7.81 -8.17 2.52
CA THR A 43 -9.11 -7.47 2.61
C THR A 43 -9.64 -7.40 4.05
N PRO A 44 -9.80 -8.51 4.79
CA PRO A 44 -10.29 -8.42 6.17
C PRO A 44 -9.30 -7.74 7.12
N SER A 45 -7.98 -7.85 6.91
CA SER A 45 -7.00 -7.13 7.73
C SER A 45 -7.11 -5.60 7.54
N ARG A 46 -7.24 -5.13 6.29
CA ARG A 46 -7.42 -3.71 5.96
C ARG A 46 -8.73 -3.18 6.51
N TYR A 47 -9.80 -3.96 6.38
CA TYR A 47 -11.10 -3.64 6.97
C TYR A 47 -10.96 -3.44 8.49
N GLY A 48 -10.42 -4.43 9.20
CA GLY A 48 -10.27 -4.33 10.65
C GLY A 48 -9.36 -3.19 11.10
N LEU A 49 -8.31 -2.86 10.32
CA LEU A 49 -7.41 -1.74 10.61
C LEU A 49 -8.13 -0.38 10.50
N LEU A 50 -8.93 -0.21 9.43
CA LEU A 50 -9.58 1.09 9.17
C LEU A 50 -10.86 1.28 9.99
N SER A 51 -11.69 0.24 10.14
CA SER A 51 -12.98 0.34 10.85
C SER A 51 -12.88 0.04 12.36
N GLY A 52 -11.77 -0.54 12.83
CA GLY A 52 -11.67 -1.03 14.21
C GLY A 52 -12.55 -2.26 14.51
N THR A 53 -13.26 -2.79 13.51
CA THR A 53 -14.17 -3.93 13.65
C THR A 53 -13.45 -5.25 13.39
N CYS A 54 -13.65 -6.22 14.28
CA CYS A 54 -13.08 -7.55 14.07
C CYS A 54 -13.78 -8.25 12.89
N PRO A 55 -13.07 -8.56 11.78
CA PRO A 55 -13.68 -9.14 10.59
C PRO A 55 -14.28 -10.53 10.83
N ALA A 56 -13.86 -11.25 11.87
CA ALA A 56 -14.47 -12.53 12.26
C ALA A 56 -15.94 -12.42 12.74
N ARG A 57 -16.41 -11.19 12.97
CA ARG A 57 -17.82 -10.89 13.31
C ARG A 57 -18.65 -10.51 12.09
N THR A 58 -18.07 -10.56 10.92
CA THR A 58 -18.67 -10.17 9.64
C THR A 58 -18.48 -11.29 8.61
N ASP A 59 -19.14 -11.16 7.46
CA ASP A 59 -18.93 -12.08 6.33
C ASP A 59 -17.78 -11.63 5.40
N ILE A 60 -16.95 -10.67 5.86
CA ILE A 60 -15.86 -10.10 5.07
C ILE A 60 -14.72 -11.11 4.93
N ASN A 61 -14.37 -11.43 3.70
CA ASN A 61 -13.28 -12.32 3.33
C ASN A 61 -12.48 -11.76 2.15
N ASN A 62 -11.46 -12.46 1.72
CA ASN A 62 -10.55 -11.97 0.68
C ASN A 62 -11.22 -11.70 -0.70
N PHE A 63 -12.40 -12.23 -0.95
CA PHE A 63 -13.12 -12.05 -2.22
C PHE A 63 -14.20 -10.95 -2.15
N THR A 64 -14.49 -10.42 -0.98
CA THR A 64 -15.57 -9.45 -0.76
C THR A 64 -15.33 -8.17 -1.55
N ALA A 65 -14.10 -7.64 -1.56
CA ALA A 65 -13.73 -6.44 -2.32
C ALA A 65 -13.97 -6.54 -3.85
N GLY A 66 -14.05 -7.76 -4.39
CA GLY A 66 -14.38 -7.97 -5.80
C GLY A 66 -15.88 -7.89 -6.14
N ARG A 67 -16.73 -7.69 -5.13
CA ARG A 67 -18.19 -7.57 -5.29
C ARG A 67 -18.69 -6.13 -5.17
N GLY A 68 -17.88 -5.25 -4.57
CA GLY A 68 -18.21 -3.85 -4.32
C GLY A 68 -17.43 -3.30 -3.12
N PRO A 69 -17.82 -2.14 -2.59
CA PRO A 69 -17.27 -1.59 -1.36
C PRO A 69 -17.43 -2.56 -0.19
N VAL A 70 -16.39 -2.66 0.63
CA VAL A 70 -16.36 -3.53 1.81
C VAL A 70 -16.75 -2.77 3.08
N ILE A 71 -16.37 -1.49 3.14
CA ILE A 71 -16.77 -0.59 4.23
C ILE A 71 -18.14 0.00 3.87
N ASP A 72 -19.08 -0.14 4.79
CA ASP A 72 -20.41 0.45 4.63
C ASP A 72 -20.28 2.00 4.66
N PRO A 73 -21.04 2.75 3.84
CA PRO A 73 -21.02 4.21 3.87
C PRO A 73 -21.30 4.85 5.24
N ASP A 74 -22.04 4.15 6.09
CA ASP A 74 -22.37 4.60 7.46
C ASP A 74 -21.32 4.14 8.49
N GLU A 75 -20.33 3.38 8.11
CA GLU A 75 -19.29 2.85 9.00
C GLU A 75 -18.15 3.86 9.14
N ILE A 76 -17.89 4.26 10.40
CA ILE A 76 -16.85 5.25 10.73
C ILE A 76 -15.48 4.59 10.67
N THR A 77 -14.55 5.19 9.95
CA THR A 77 -13.16 4.76 9.86
C THR A 77 -12.24 5.61 10.75
N ILE A 78 -11.00 5.15 10.95
CA ILE A 78 -9.97 5.96 11.60
C ILE A 78 -9.69 7.26 10.84
N ALA A 79 -9.85 7.27 9.51
CA ALA A 79 -9.67 8.47 8.70
C ALA A 79 -10.80 9.48 8.97
N ASP A 80 -12.05 9.05 9.13
CA ASP A 80 -13.17 9.91 9.51
C ASP A 80 -12.93 10.54 10.89
N LEU A 81 -12.55 9.71 11.88
CA LEU A 81 -12.29 10.20 13.24
C LEU A 81 -11.17 11.24 13.28
N LEU A 82 -10.08 11.02 12.54
CA LEU A 82 -8.98 11.98 12.49
C LEU A 82 -9.36 13.24 11.73
N LYS A 83 -10.14 13.12 10.66
CA LYS A 83 -10.67 14.25 9.92
C LYS A 83 -11.57 15.14 10.79
N GLU A 84 -12.43 14.55 11.62
CA GLU A 84 -13.23 15.28 12.62
C GLU A 84 -12.36 16.03 13.64
N GLN A 85 -11.16 15.52 13.93
CA GLN A 85 -10.18 16.19 14.79
C GLN A 85 -9.30 17.22 14.04
N GLY A 86 -9.64 17.51 12.78
CA GLY A 86 -8.96 18.53 11.99
C GLY A 86 -7.71 18.05 11.24
N TYR A 87 -7.45 16.75 11.19
CA TYR A 87 -6.38 16.20 10.36
C TYR A 87 -6.76 16.25 8.88
N ALA A 88 -5.79 16.55 8.03
CA ALA A 88 -5.89 16.18 6.63
C ALA A 88 -5.54 14.70 6.48
N THR A 89 -6.31 13.98 5.68
CA THR A 89 -6.23 12.51 5.61
C THR A 89 -5.85 12.06 4.20
N HIS A 90 -4.74 11.34 4.11
CA HIS A 90 -4.19 10.91 2.83
C HIS A 90 -4.00 9.40 2.79
N MET A 91 -4.30 8.80 1.66
CA MET A 91 -3.99 7.41 1.42
C MET A 91 -3.12 7.25 0.18
N ILE A 92 -2.02 6.52 0.33
CA ILE A 92 -1.13 6.13 -0.76
C ILE A 92 -0.97 4.62 -0.74
N GLY A 93 -1.20 3.96 -1.88
CA GLY A 93 -0.95 2.53 -2.00
C GLY A 93 -2.16 1.67 -2.36
N LYS A 94 -2.14 0.41 -1.93
CA LYS A 94 -3.17 -0.58 -2.23
C LYS A 94 -4.42 -0.36 -1.36
N TRP A 95 -5.57 -0.15 -2.00
CA TRP A 95 -6.87 -0.07 -1.31
C TRP A 95 -7.40 -1.45 -0.91
N HIS A 96 -7.78 -2.25 -1.86
CA HIS A 96 -8.30 -3.62 -1.75
C HIS A 96 -9.51 -3.80 -0.84
N LEU A 97 -10.31 -2.75 -0.71
CA LEU A 97 -11.61 -2.77 -0.02
C LEU A 97 -12.78 -2.45 -0.97
N GLY A 98 -12.53 -2.58 -2.28
CA GLY A 98 -13.54 -2.47 -3.33
C GLY A 98 -13.89 -1.04 -3.72
N PHE A 99 -14.60 -0.96 -4.83
CA PHE A 99 -15.24 0.23 -5.39
C PHE A 99 -16.61 -0.19 -5.89
N GLU A 100 -17.54 0.75 -6.09
CA GLU A 100 -18.81 0.45 -6.75
C GLU A 100 -18.59 -0.17 -8.12
N GLY A 101 -19.46 -1.11 -8.50
CA GLY A 101 -19.28 -1.92 -9.69
C GLY A 101 -18.36 -3.13 -9.53
N GLY A 102 -17.68 -3.28 -8.39
CA GLY A 102 -16.85 -4.42 -8.06
C GLY A 102 -15.66 -4.58 -9.00
N ARG A 103 -15.64 -5.66 -9.81
CA ARG A 103 -14.55 -5.91 -10.78
C ARG A 103 -14.74 -5.24 -12.12
N ALA A 104 -15.94 -4.73 -12.40
CA ALA A 104 -16.29 -4.07 -13.66
C ALA A 104 -16.26 -2.55 -13.45
N PHE A 105 -15.07 -1.95 -13.63
CA PHE A 105 -14.92 -0.50 -13.55
C PHE A 105 -15.63 0.19 -14.72
N ASP A 106 -16.47 1.16 -14.40
CA ASP A 106 -17.04 2.08 -15.39
C ASP A 106 -16.22 3.38 -15.41
N PHE A 107 -15.22 3.43 -16.28
CA PHE A 107 -14.34 4.60 -16.42
C PHE A 107 -14.99 5.81 -17.08
N SER A 108 -16.28 5.79 -17.34
CA SER A 108 -17.04 6.98 -17.79
C SER A 108 -17.52 7.85 -16.63
N LYS A 109 -17.37 7.38 -15.39
CA LYS A 109 -17.81 8.02 -14.15
C LYS A 109 -16.70 8.01 -13.11
N PRO A 110 -16.73 8.93 -12.14
CA PRO A 110 -15.87 8.86 -10.96
C PRO A 110 -16.03 7.54 -10.22
N LEU A 111 -14.94 7.00 -9.71
CA LEU A 111 -14.92 5.80 -8.87
C LEU A 111 -15.44 6.15 -7.47
N THR A 112 -16.51 5.48 -7.05
CA THR A 112 -17.16 5.67 -5.75
C THR A 112 -17.05 4.42 -4.88
N GLY A 113 -17.35 4.55 -3.57
CA GLY A 113 -17.19 3.50 -2.58
C GLY A 113 -15.73 3.19 -2.23
N GLY A 114 -14.82 4.08 -2.59
CA GLY A 114 -13.39 3.95 -2.36
C GLY A 114 -12.88 4.80 -1.19
N PRO A 115 -11.55 5.08 -1.13
CA PRO A 115 -10.94 5.79 -0.01
C PRO A 115 -11.59 7.13 0.34
N LEU A 116 -11.99 7.93 -0.67
CA LEU A 116 -12.60 9.23 -0.46
C LEU A 116 -14.02 9.15 0.14
N ASP A 117 -14.64 7.99 0.08
CA ASP A 117 -15.93 7.71 0.71
C ASP A 117 -15.78 7.10 2.12
N CYS A 118 -14.51 6.88 2.54
CA CYS A 118 -14.11 6.28 3.81
C CYS A 118 -13.20 7.24 4.60
N GLY A 119 -13.45 8.56 4.54
CA GLY A 119 -12.80 9.57 5.36
C GLY A 119 -11.49 10.16 4.82
N PHE A 120 -10.93 9.66 3.72
CA PHE A 120 -9.72 10.24 3.14
C PHE A 120 -10.01 11.45 2.26
N ASP A 121 -9.18 12.50 2.39
CA ASP A 121 -9.24 13.71 1.55
C ASP A 121 -8.59 13.50 0.19
N SER A 122 -7.59 12.63 0.11
CA SER A 122 -6.94 12.28 -1.14
C SER A 122 -6.50 10.82 -1.18
N TYR A 123 -6.41 10.30 -2.38
CA TYR A 123 -5.95 8.95 -2.66
C TYR A 123 -5.05 8.89 -3.89
N PHE A 124 -3.96 8.16 -3.78
CA PHE A 124 -3.19 7.71 -4.93
C PHE A 124 -2.77 6.26 -4.74
N GLY A 125 -3.08 5.41 -5.70
CA GLY A 125 -2.68 4.01 -5.57
C GLY A 125 -3.30 3.08 -6.59
N VAL A 126 -3.45 1.82 -6.17
CA VAL A 126 -4.04 0.75 -6.97
C VAL A 126 -5.12 0.03 -6.16
N ASN A 127 -6.12 -0.48 -6.86
CA ASN A 127 -7.17 -1.25 -6.19
C ASN A 127 -6.61 -2.53 -5.53
N LYS A 128 -5.68 -3.22 -6.18
CA LYS A 128 -5.09 -4.49 -5.72
C LYS A 128 -3.62 -4.61 -6.13
N ALA A 129 -2.91 -5.62 -5.62
CA ALA A 129 -1.57 -5.94 -6.09
C ALA A 129 -1.57 -6.30 -7.59
N PRO A 130 -0.48 -6.00 -8.33
CA PRO A 130 -0.44 -6.07 -9.79
C PRO A 130 -0.24 -7.50 -10.33
N SER A 131 -0.89 -8.49 -9.74
CA SER A 131 -0.84 -9.88 -10.21
C SER A 131 -1.78 -10.17 -11.39
N SER A 132 -2.78 -9.30 -11.61
CA SER A 132 -3.79 -9.49 -12.65
C SER A 132 -4.43 -8.17 -13.09
N PRO A 133 -4.84 -8.06 -14.39
CA PRO A 133 -5.47 -6.86 -14.93
C PRO A 133 -6.83 -6.54 -14.27
N PRO A 134 -7.37 -5.36 -14.52
CA PRO A 134 -6.76 -4.23 -15.24
C PRO A 134 -5.67 -3.52 -14.42
N TYR A 135 -4.64 -2.98 -15.11
CA TYR A 135 -3.49 -2.33 -14.52
C TYR A 135 -3.54 -0.83 -14.73
N PHE A 136 -3.79 -0.07 -13.67
CA PHE A 136 -3.85 1.38 -13.71
C PHE A 136 -3.68 1.96 -12.29
N TYR A 137 -3.22 3.20 -12.23
CA TYR A 137 -3.24 3.99 -11.00
C TYR A 137 -4.54 4.77 -10.90
N ILE A 138 -4.98 4.98 -9.69
CA ILE A 138 -6.14 5.80 -9.34
C ILE A 138 -5.62 7.03 -8.59
N ARG A 139 -6.08 8.21 -8.97
CA ARG A 139 -5.92 9.43 -8.19
C ARG A 139 -7.31 9.91 -7.81
N ASP A 140 -7.55 9.96 -6.50
CA ASP A 140 -8.83 10.32 -5.93
C ASP A 140 -9.97 9.41 -6.45
N ARG A 141 -10.75 9.90 -7.38
CA ARG A 141 -11.88 9.16 -7.98
C ARG A 141 -11.68 8.80 -9.44
N GLU A 142 -10.49 9.07 -10.00
CA GLU A 142 -10.27 8.92 -11.43
C GLU A 142 -9.05 8.03 -11.71
N PRO A 143 -9.09 7.22 -12.78
CA PRO A 143 -7.87 6.60 -13.27
C PRO A 143 -6.90 7.68 -13.77
N VAL A 144 -5.64 7.61 -13.37
CA VAL A 144 -4.59 8.51 -13.88
C VAL A 144 -4.49 8.42 -15.40
N ALA A 145 -4.64 7.22 -15.93
CA ALA A 145 -4.86 6.95 -17.33
C ALA A 145 -5.75 5.71 -17.44
N LYS A 146 -6.71 5.73 -18.38
CA LYS A 146 -7.60 4.58 -18.60
C LYS A 146 -6.84 3.39 -19.15
N PRO A 147 -7.19 2.15 -18.76
CA PRO A 147 -6.52 0.94 -19.24
C PRO A 147 -7.00 0.56 -20.67
N GLU A 148 -6.75 1.45 -21.63
CA GLU A 148 -7.14 1.29 -23.04
C GLU A 148 -6.08 0.52 -23.85
N GLY A 149 -4.91 0.23 -23.24
CA GLY A 149 -3.85 -0.58 -23.80
C GLY A 149 -3.79 -1.98 -23.18
N SER A 150 -2.71 -2.66 -23.41
CA SER A 150 -2.43 -3.94 -22.75
C SER A 150 -0.93 -4.09 -22.51
N ILE A 151 -0.58 -4.84 -21.46
CA ILE A 151 0.78 -5.34 -21.24
C ILE A 151 0.80 -6.86 -21.42
N ASP A 152 1.91 -7.36 -21.91
CA ASP A 152 2.16 -8.81 -21.90
C ASP A 152 2.49 -9.22 -20.45
N GLY A 153 2.02 -10.42 -20.07
CA GLY A 153 2.44 -11.04 -18.82
C GLY A 153 3.93 -11.42 -18.87
N ASN A 154 4.50 -11.63 -17.70
CA ASN A 154 5.87 -12.13 -17.59
C ASN A 154 5.92 -13.66 -17.39
N GLU A 155 4.84 -14.38 -17.70
CA GLU A 155 4.76 -15.83 -17.54
C GLU A 155 5.85 -16.53 -18.38
N GLY A 156 6.71 -17.29 -17.72
CA GLY A 156 7.80 -18.01 -18.33
C GLY A 156 7.94 -19.43 -17.77
N LYS A 157 8.51 -20.35 -18.57
CA LYS A 157 8.76 -21.73 -18.13
C LYS A 157 9.80 -21.72 -17.00
N GLY A 158 9.44 -22.29 -15.86
CA GLY A 158 10.34 -22.42 -14.69
C GLY A 158 10.32 -21.20 -13.75
N MET A 159 9.49 -20.18 -13.99
CA MET A 159 9.31 -19.07 -13.06
C MET A 159 8.47 -19.47 -11.85
N ASP A 160 8.77 -18.88 -10.70
CA ASP A 160 7.92 -18.99 -9.52
C ASP A 160 6.60 -18.25 -9.78
N ARG A 161 5.46 -18.87 -9.44
CA ARG A 161 4.13 -18.27 -9.60
C ARG A 161 4.01 -16.93 -8.86
N ARG A 162 4.79 -16.72 -7.82
CA ARG A 162 4.83 -15.51 -7.02
C ARG A 162 5.59 -14.35 -7.66
N GLU A 163 6.24 -14.57 -8.78
CA GLU A 163 6.93 -13.56 -9.60
C GLU A 163 6.12 -13.16 -10.84
N ILE A 164 4.96 -13.79 -11.03
CA ILE A 164 4.19 -13.70 -12.27
C ILE A 164 3.07 -12.66 -12.14
N TYR A 165 2.99 -11.76 -13.12
CA TYR A 165 1.80 -10.99 -13.45
C TYR A 165 1.24 -11.40 -14.81
N ARG A 166 -0.08 -11.34 -14.94
CA ARG A 166 -0.78 -11.85 -16.12
C ARG A 166 -0.86 -10.81 -17.24
N LYS A 167 -0.90 -11.29 -18.48
CA LYS A 167 -1.27 -10.45 -19.62
C LYS A 167 -2.67 -9.85 -19.44
N GLY A 168 -2.85 -8.59 -19.85
CA GLY A 168 -4.17 -7.98 -19.88
C GLY A 168 -4.18 -6.47 -20.01
N GLU A 169 -5.37 -5.92 -19.85
CA GLU A 169 -5.64 -4.48 -19.97
C GLU A 169 -4.76 -3.67 -19.03
N ALA A 170 -4.19 -2.59 -19.58
CA ALA A 170 -3.30 -1.71 -18.83
C ALA A 170 -3.41 -0.27 -19.33
N ALA A 171 -3.21 0.66 -18.42
CA ALA A 171 -3.00 2.06 -18.76
C ALA A 171 -1.68 2.23 -19.53
N PRO A 172 -1.62 3.17 -20.47
CA PRO A 172 -0.38 3.47 -21.20
C PRO A 172 0.79 3.76 -20.24
N GLY A 173 1.91 3.08 -20.44
CA GLY A 173 3.12 3.25 -19.64
C GLY A 173 3.08 2.62 -18.26
N PHE A 174 2.04 1.89 -17.89
CA PHE A 174 2.00 1.16 -16.62
C PHE A 174 3.01 0.01 -16.62
N LYS A 175 3.80 -0.07 -15.56
CA LYS A 175 4.79 -1.13 -15.35
C LYS A 175 4.65 -1.71 -13.96
N PRO A 176 4.33 -2.99 -13.82
CA PRO A 176 4.15 -3.63 -12.51
C PRO A 176 5.36 -3.51 -11.59
N GLU A 177 6.57 -3.53 -12.12
CA GLU A 177 7.82 -3.41 -11.38
C GLU A 177 8.12 -2.00 -10.83
N GLU A 178 7.43 -0.96 -11.31
CA GLU A 178 7.61 0.42 -10.86
C GLU A 178 6.62 0.86 -9.78
N ILE A 179 5.61 0.02 -9.46
CA ILE A 179 4.48 0.41 -8.57
C ILE A 179 4.96 0.92 -7.22
N THR A 180 5.85 0.20 -6.56
CA THR A 180 6.30 0.55 -5.21
C THR A 180 7.11 1.85 -5.21
N GLU A 181 7.96 2.03 -6.22
CA GLU A 181 8.74 3.26 -6.40
C GLU A 181 7.83 4.48 -6.64
N VAL A 182 6.81 4.32 -7.50
CA VAL A 182 5.83 5.38 -7.78
C VAL A 182 5.05 5.74 -6.51
N MET A 183 4.61 4.75 -5.74
CA MET A 183 3.90 4.99 -4.48
C MET A 183 4.79 5.65 -3.42
N CYS A 184 6.05 5.23 -3.32
CA CYS A 184 7.01 5.85 -2.42
C CYS A 184 7.24 7.33 -2.78
N HIS A 185 7.36 7.63 -4.07
CA HIS A 185 7.48 9.02 -4.54
C HIS A 185 6.28 9.87 -4.14
N GLU A 186 5.06 9.37 -4.31
CA GLU A 186 3.82 10.08 -3.92
C GLU A 186 3.72 10.25 -2.39
N ALA A 187 4.10 9.25 -1.60
CA ALA A 187 4.12 9.37 -0.14
C ALA A 187 5.13 10.43 0.33
N VAL A 188 6.34 10.42 -0.21
CA VAL A 188 7.37 11.43 0.07
C VAL A 188 6.91 12.83 -0.36
N LYS A 189 6.20 12.92 -1.49
CA LYS A 189 5.63 14.19 -1.97
C LYS A 189 4.63 14.77 -0.97
N VAL A 190 3.70 13.96 -0.45
CA VAL A 190 2.75 14.41 0.58
C VAL A 190 3.49 15.00 1.78
N ILE A 191 4.51 14.32 2.30
CA ILE A 191 5.30 14.78 3.45
C ILE A 191 6.01 16.12 3.15
N ARG A 192 6.60 16.25 1.98
CA ARG A 192 7.30 17.49 1.57
C ARG A 192 6.34 18.66 1.39
N ASP A 193 5.20 18.42 0.73
CA ASP A 193 4.16 19.44 0.56
C ASP A 193 3.68 19.98 1.92
N TYR A 194 3.61 19.13 2.96
CA TYR A 194 3.32 19.55 4.34
C TYR A 194 4.47 20.32 4.98
N GLY A 195 5.70 19.86 4.81
CA GLY A 195 6.88 20.53 5.37
C GLY A 195 7.13 21.92 4.76
N GLU A 196 6.74 22.13 3.50
CA GLU A 196 6.88 23.40 2.77
C GLU A 196 5.66 24.33 2.96
N SER A 197 4.57 23.81 3.52
CA SER A 197 3.34 24.59 3.69
C SER A 197 3.37 25.40 4.99
N ASP A 198 2.77 26.61 4.97
CA ASP A 198 2.47 27.38 6.17
C ASP A 198 1.30 26.78 7.00
N LYS A 199 0.76 25.66 6.57
CA LYS A 199 -0.36 25.00 7.24
C LYS A 199 0.11 24.35 8.53
N LYS A 200 -0.50 24.74 9.63
CA LYS A 200 -0.33 24.08 10.94
C LYS A 200 -1.29 22.89 11.14
N GLN A 201 -2.00 22.50 10.08
CA GLN A 201 -2.94 21.38 10.14
C GLN A 201 -2.16 20.07 10.25
N PRO A 202 -2.44 19.22 11.23
CA PRO A 202 -1.84 17.88 11.26
C PRO A 202 -2.34 17.03 10.09
N PHE A 203 -1.57 16.02 9.71
CA PHE A 203 -1.99 15.07 8.68
C PHE A 203 -1.93 13.63 9.17
N PHE A 204 -2.74 12.79 8.56
CA PHE A 204 -2.71 11.35 8.65
C PHE A 204 -2.39 10.78 7.28
N LEU A 205 -1.32 10.02 7.17
CA LEU A 205 -0.94 9.34 5.94
C LEU A 205 -1.02 7.82 6.13
N TYR A 206 -1.99 7.18 5.49
CA TYR A 206 -2.04 5.73 5.38
C TYR A 206 -1.25 5.28 4.15
N TYR A 207 0.05 4.96 4.36
CA TYR A 207 0.93 4.43 3.32
C TYR A 207 0.84 2.91 3.26
N ALA A 208 -0.08 2.41 2.44
CA ALA A 208 -0.45 1.01 2.30
C ALA A 208 0.38 0.32 1.21
N LEU A 209 1.62 -0.03 1.53
CA LEU A 209 2.56 -0.70 0.62
C LEU A 209 1.96 -1.95 -0.04
N THR A 210 2.25 -2.15 -1.33
CA THR A 210 1.92 -3.40 -2.04
C THR A 210 2.98 -4.47 -1.81
N SER A 211 4.23 -4.09 -1.60
CA SER A 211 5.34 -5.01 -1.32
C SER A 211 5.27 -5.56 0.12
N PRO A 212 5.78 -6.76 0.36
CA PRO A 212 6.30 -7.74 -0.59
C PRO A 212 5.28 -8.71 -1.16
N HIS A 213 3.98 -8.32 -1.27
CA HIS A 213 2.96 -9.17 -1.91
C HIS A 213 3.36 -9.53 -3.35
N SER A 214 3.04 -10.73 -3.77
CA SER A 214 3.26 -11.16 -5.16
C SER A 214 2.50 -10.27 -6.18
N PRO A 215 3.06 -10.02 -7.38
CA PRO A 215 4.31 -10.56 -7.89
C PRO A 215 5.56 -9.92 -7.25
N TRP A 216 6.57 -10.75 -6.96
CA TRP A 216 7.84 -10.28 -6.42
C TRP A 216 8.69 -9.70 -7.55
N LEU A 217 8.68 -8.39 -7.68
CA LEU A 217 9.29 -7.64 -8.77
C LEU A 217 10.27 -6.58 -8.22
N PRO A 218 11.36 -6.99 -7.56
CA PRO A 218 12.36 -6.03 -7.13
C PRO A 218 12.95 -5.33 -8.36
N SER A 219 13.11 -4.00 -8.27
CA SER A 219 13.77 -3.25 -9.32
C SER A 219 15.24 -3.66 -9.44
N GLU A 220 15.86 -3.42 -10.60
CA GLU A 220 17.22 -3.89 -10.94
C GLU A 220 18.27 -3.53 -9.86
N LYS A 221 18.15 -2.36 -9.21
CA LYS A 221 19.10 -1.93 -8.18
C LYS A 221 19.06 -2.79 -6.90
N PHE A 222 17.97 -3.55 -6.69
CA PHE A 222 17.79 -4.40 -5.50
C PHE A 222 17.98 -5.88 -5.78
N LYS A 223 18.04 -6.31 -7.03
CA LYS A 223 18.29 -7.71 -7.36
C LYS A 223 19.61 -8.21 -6.79
N GLY A 224 19.58 -9.38 -6.14
CA GLY A 224 20.74 -9.99 -5.49
C GLY A 224 21.23 -9.26 -4.23
N LYS A 225 20.37 -8.45 -3.58
CA LYS A 225 20.73 -7.74 -2.34
C LYS A 225 20.43 -8.55 -1.08
N SER A 226 19.70 -9.64 -1.19
CA SER A 226 19.42 -10.57 -0.11
C SER A 226 19.88 -11.99 -0.45
N GLU A 227 19.92 -12.85 0.58
CA GLU A 227 20.14 -14.30 0.39
C GLU A 227 18.80 -15.08 0.31
N ALA A 228 17.67 -14.37 0.11
CA ALA A 228 16.33 -14.94 0.08
C ALA A 228 15.63 -14.77 -1.31
N GLY A 229 16.43 -14.60 -2.37
CA GLY A 229 15.93 -14.46 -3.74
C GLY A 229 15.07 -13.21 -3.94
N ASN A 230 14.25 -13.21 -5.01
CA ASN A 230 13.43 -12.04 -5.38
C ASN A 230 12.47 -11.57 -4.27
N TYR A 231 12.00 -12.48 -3.42
CA TYR A 231 11.21 -12.11 -2.25
C TYR A 231 12.00 -11.24 -1.28
N GLY A 232 13.18 -11.70 -0.88
CA GLY A 232 14.04 -10.95 0.03
C GLY A 232 14.55 -9.64 -0.56
N ASP A 233 14.90 -9.65 -1.84
CA ASP A 233 15.32 -8.44 -2.57
C ASP A 233 14.19 -7.40 -2.61
N PHE A 234 12.93 -7.85 -2.72
CA PHE A 234 11.76 -7.00 -2.69
C PHE A 234 11.49 -6.41 -1.30
N ILE A 235 11.83 -7.13 -0.23
CA ILE A 235 11.80 -6.59 1.15
C ILE A 235 12.93 -5.58 1.36
N VAL A 236 14.13 -5.81 0.81
CA VAL A 236 15.22 -4.82 0.86
C VAL A 236 14.79 -3.52 0.14
N GLN A 237 14.08 -3.62 -0.98
CA GLN A 237 13.49 -2.46 -1.64
C GLN A 237 12.45 -1.76 -0.75
N LEU A 238 11.56 -2.52 -0.11
CA LEU A 238 10.57 -1.98 0.82
C LEU A 238 11.26 -1.23 1.98
N ASP A 239 12.34 -1.78 2.52
CA ASP A 239 13.11 -1.12 3.60
C ASP A 239 13.73 0.21 3.13
N ASP A 240 14.25 0.29 1.90
CA ASP A 240 14.72 1.54 1.28
C ASP A 240 13.60 2.57 1.18
N GLU A 241 12.39 2.15 0.76
CA GLU A 241 11.21 3.01 0.65
C GLU A 241 10.78 3.56 2.02
N VAL A 242 10.78 2.73 3.06
CA VAL A 242 10.55 3.16 4.45
C VAL A 242 11.60 4.18 4.88
N GLY A 243 12.87 3.94 4.56
CA GLY A 243 13.97 4.86 4.83
C GLY A 243 13.81 6.22 4.15
N ARG A 244 13.29 6.23 2.91
CA ARG A 244 13.01 7.49 2.16
C ARG A 244 11.88 8.29 2.80
N VAL A 245 10.84 7.63 3.28
CA VAL A 245 9.74 8.27 4.03
C VAL A 245 10.25 8.87 5.33
N ALA A 246 11.00 8.10 6.13
CA ALA A 246 11.61 8.58 7.37
C ALA A 246 12.56 9.77 7.12
N LYS A 247 13.37 9.69 6.08
CA LYS A 247 14.25 10.79 5.65
C LYS A 247 13.47 12.05 5.27
N ALA A 248 12.36 11.93 4.56
CA ALA A 248 11.52 13.07 4.20
C ALA A 248 10.95 13.76 5.44
N LEU A 249 10.46 13.00 6.44
CA LEU A 249 10.00 13.54 7.71
C LEU A 249 11.11 14.32 8.44
N LYS A 250 12.33 13.80 8.43
CA LYS A 250 13.48 14.45 9.04
C LYS A 250 13.89 15.72 8.30
N GLU A 251 13.97 15.68 6.98
CA GLU A 251 14.35 16.84 6.14
C GLU A 251 13.34 17.99 6.22
N THR A 252 12.07 17.68 6.44
CA THR A 252 11.00 18.67 6.61
C THR A 252 10.80 19.12 8.06
N GLY A 253 11.54 18.55 9.02
CA GLY A 253 11.43 18.87 10.44
C GLY A 253 10.18 18.27 11.12
N LEU A 254 9.43 17.40 10.44
CA LEU A 254 8.18 16.81 10.96
C LEU A 254 8.42 15.56 11.82
N GLU A 255 9.63 14.99 11.82
CA GLU A 255 9.97 13.72 12.50
C GLU A 255 9.60 13.72 13.99
N LYS A 256 9.80 14.84 14.70
CA LYS A 256 9.57 14.92 16.15
C LYS A 256 8.10 14.95 16.54
N ASP A 257 7.25 15.37 15.63
CA ASP A 257 5.80 15.52 15.81
C ASP A 257 5.00 14.46 15.04
N THR A 258 5.70 13.43 14.52
CA THR A 258 5.11 12.30 13.80
C THR A 258 5.26 11.01 14.59
N LEU A 259 4.15 10.28 14.73
CA LEU A 259 4.06 8.96 15.36
C LEU A 259 4.38 7.88 14.35
#